data_1553b729c8b66d48bbb3c4adebdef8bd
#
_entry.id   1553b729c8b66d48bbb3c4adebdef8bd
#
_cell.length_a   1.000
_cell.length_b   1.000
_cell.length_c   1.000
_cell.angle_alpha   90.00
_cell.angle_beta   90.00
_cell.angle_gamma   90.00
#
_symmetry.space_group_name_H-M   'P 1'
#
loop_
_entity.id
_entity.type
_entity.pdbx_description
1 polymer ?
#
loop_
_entity_poly.entity_id
_entity_poly.type
_entity_poly.pdbx_seq_one_letter_code
_entity_poly.pdbx_strand_id
1 'polypeptide(L)'
;MAPDSGDVNPAGGRPTDIADLPTFHHPTLSPSGDRVVYYHDGSGRNELYIQSVDGGDRRRVSDGEVPRDAGWHLGWLDSSTVLFHRDEGGDEQNDLVAIDVETGDTETLVAPDGQALCFDIAPGEFLVYGSDAGEQMNLYRYDLETGRTRQLTRHDRPVWSAQVDPDGERVAYVCNEADDLDNRDTYVVDADGGEPSCLEVGETGAECHPHDWFSGGDRLLLSDDSRGRSRVGVYDFREETVTWLSDGTHEESGVVVAPDERVVATRVREAAVVPVVYEEWAGDGPAEARELDVPEGVVEYGYLPDGDRITANGGLLLPHSTPTRRSTLAVYDLDADDRRTLVEPDHGPFDPDRFVDAEYVTYESDDVPPWCEDGEAREVGALLYDPLEGSAADDGAALPGVVWVHGGPHVQAQRSFSPYVQFLAASGYAVLRPNYRGSAGRGREFQHAIHGDWGGMEQADIAAGGRWLADREWVDGDRLAVIGGSFGGFSAYTQLVRYPELWAAGIAWVGITDLPALYEESMPHYRSNLERQMGDPEENESLWRDRSPIAHVESMAASVCIVHGVNDPRCPVSQARRFRDALVEQGRESGKDGGFEYVELGEEGHGSTDRRQRRRRFELIGEFLERRL
;
A
#
# COMPACT_ATOMS: atom_id res chain seq x y z
N MET A 1 31.62 -28.38 -15.37
CA MET A 1 30.54 -29.16 -14.77
C MET A 1 30.38 -28.58 -13.38
N ALA A 2 29.50 -27.63 -13.24
CA ALA A 2 29.07 -27.17 -11.92
C ALA A 2 28.24 -28.28 -11.26
N PRO A 3 28.32 -28.50 -9.97
CA PRO A 3 27.47 -29.44 -9.30
C PRO A 3 26.02 -28.92 -9.38
N ASP A 4 25.14 -29.83 -9.77
CA ASP A 4 23.70 -29.69 -9.71
C ASP A 4 23.32 -29.64 -8.22
N SER A 5 23.36 -28.45 -7.62
CA SER A 5 22.90 -28.23 -6.26
C SER A 5 21.37 -28.17 -6.29
N GLY A 6 20.78 -29.34 -6.40
CA GLY A 6 19.39 -29.55 -6.08
C GLY A 6 19.16 -29.47 -4.57
N ASP A 7 19.54 -28.35 -3.95
CA ASP A 7 19.19 -28.06 -2.57
C ASP A 7 17.70 -27.73 -2.53
N VAL A 8 16.93 -28.75 -2.17
CA VAL A 8 15.52 -28.64 -1.82
C VAL A 8 15.46 -27.73 -0.61
N ASN A 9 14.94 -26.51 -0.81
CA ASN A 9 14.57 -25.58 0.26
C ASN A 9 13.81 -26.37 1.36
N PRO A 10 14.12 -26.15 2.64
CA PRO A 10 13.37 -26.78 3.73
C PRO A 10 11.84 -26.65 3.60
N ALA A 11 11.33 -25.63 2.91
CA ALA A 11 9.90 -25.46 2.64
C ALA A 11 9.33 -26.37 1.53
N GLY A 12 10.17 -27.09 0.75
CA GLY A 12 9.71 -28.12 -0.21
C GLY A 12 9.66 -27.71 -1.69
N GLY A 13 9.83 -26.42 -2.03
CA GLY A 13 9.87 -25.87 -3.39
C GLY A 13 11.15 -25.10 -3.67
N ARG A 14 11.41 -24.70 -4.93
CA ARG A 14 12.46 -23.71 -5.21
C ARG A 14 12.00 -22.35 -4.69
N PRO A 15 12.87 -21.49 -4.12
CA PRO A 15 12.47 -20.17 -3.61
C PRO A 15 11.69 -19.34 -4.63
N THR A 16 12.10 -19.36 -5.91
CA THR A 16 11.43 -18.65 -7.00
C THR A 16 10.00 -19.15 -7.29
N ASP A 17 9.64 -20.37 -6.89
CA ASP A 17 8.30 -20.92 -7.10
C ASP A 17 7.25 -20.24 -6.19
N ILE A 18 7.68 -19.49 -5.15
CA ILE A 18 6.81 -18.64 -4.33
C ILE A 18 6.12 -17.56 -5.20
N ALA A 19 6.79 -17.10 -6.26
CA ALA A 19 6.21 -16.14 -7.21
C ALA A 19 4.98 -16.68 -7.96
N ASP A 20 4.84 -17.99 -8.07
CA ASP A 20 3.75 -18.65 -8.79
C ASP A 20 2.55 -19.01 -7.89
N LEU A 21 2.62 -18.73 -6.60
CA LEU A 21 1.51 -19.01 -5.68
C LEU A 21 0.31 -18.11 -5.98
N PRO A 22 -0.89 -18.69 -6.22
CA PRO A 22 -2.08 -17.94 -6.54
C PRO A 22 -2.50 -17.01 -5.40
N THR A 23 -3.01 -15.82 -5.74
CA THR A 23 -3.48 -14.82 -4.79
C THR A 23 -4.84 -14.28 -5.22
N PHE A 24 -5.68 -13.88 -4.26
CA PHE A 24 -6.88 -13.08 -4.52
C PHE A 24 -6.64 -11.61 -4.17
N HIS A 25 -7.42 -10.72 -4.79
CA HIS A 25 -7.35 -9.28 -4.54
C HIS A 25 -8.76 -8.68 -4.56
N HIS A 26 -8.96 -7.61 -3.80
CA HIS A 26 -10.16 -6.76 -3.79
C HIS A 26 -11.49 -7.51 -3.65
N PRO A 27 -11.66 -8.31 -2.57
CA PRO A 27 -12.92 -8.99 -2.33
C PRO A 27 -14.02 -7.97 -1.96
N THR A 28 -15.15 -8.01 -2.67
CA THR A 28 -16.25 -7.04 -2.53
C THR A 28 -17.58 -7.76 -2.48
N LEU A 29 -18.42 -7.45 -1.47
CA LEU A 29 -19.76 -8.03 -1.31
C LEU A 29 -20.75 -7.47 -2.33
N SER A 30 -21.68 -8.32 -2.78
CA SER A 30 -22.85 -7.88 -3.54
C SER A 30 -23.76 -6.97 -2.68
N PRO A 31 -24.56 -6.09 -3.26
CA PRO A 31 -25.48 -5.22 -2.51
C PRO A 31 -26.46 -5.98 -1.59
N SER A 32 -26.75 -7.25 -1.91
CA SER A 32 -27.53 -8.13 -1.04
C SER A 32 -26.71 -8.80 0.07
N GLY A 33 -25.37 -8.68 0.07
CA GLY A 33 -24.47 -9.28 1.06
C GLY A 33 -24.40 -10.81 1.03
N ASP A 34 -24.92 -11.47 -0.03
CA ASP A 34 -25.00 -12.93 -0.15
C ASP A 34 -23.93 -13.54 -1.05
N ARG A 35 -23.21 -12.70 -1.84
CA ARG A 35 -22.12 -13.11 -2.73
C ARG A 35 -20.91 -12.20 -2.56
N VAL A 36 -19.74 -12.76 -2.83
CA VAL A 36 -18.49 -12.01 -2.91
C VAL A 36 -17.90 -12.17 -4.30
N VAL A 37 -17.43 -11.06 -4.88
CA VAL A 37 -16.62 -11.01 -6.09
C VAL A 37 -15.19 -10.64 -5.72
N TYR A 38 -14.20 -11.19 -6.40
CA TYR A 38 -12.78 -10.89 -6.20
C TYR A 38 -11.96 -11.26 -7.42
N TYR A 39 -10.81 -10.63 -7.57
CA TYR A 39 -9.80 -11.09 -8.50
C TYR A 39 -9.06 -12.31 -7.96
N HIS A 40 -8.65 -13.22 -8.85
CA HIS A 40 -7.81 -14.36 -8.48
C HIS A 40 -6.96 -14.84 -9.66
N ASP A 41 -5.67 -15.03 -9.44
CA ASP A 41 -4.72 -15.38 -10.50
C ASP A 41 -4.44 -16.88 -10.66
N GLY A 42 -5.24 -17.75 -10.03
CA GLY A 42 -5.09 -19.20 -10.05
C GLY A 42 -5.20 -19.85 -11.44
N SER A 43 -5.80 -19.18 -12.43
CA SER A 43 -5.84 -19.61 -13.83
C SER A 43 -4.53 -19.35 -14.62
N GLY A 44 -3.55 -18.68 -13.99
CA GLY A 44 -2.30 -18.24 -14.60
C GLY A 44 -2.28 -16.77 -15.03
N ARG A 45 -3.42 -16.09 -14.90
CA ARG A 45 -3.57 -14.65 -14.99
C ARG A 45 -4.66 -14.20 -14.04
N ASN A 46 -4.70 -12.91 -13.76
CA ASN A 46 -5.80 -12.33 -13.00
C ASN A 46 -7.12 -12.46 -13.75
N GLU A 47 -8.13 -13.02 -13.08
CA GLU A 47 -9.51 -13.17 -13.56
C GLU A 47 -10.49 -12.87 -12.43
N LEU A 48 -11.73 -12.53 -12.79
CA LEU A 48 -12.80 -12.27 -11.87
C LEU A 48 -13.50 -13.57 -11.46
N TYR A 49 -13.67 -13.77 -10.16
CA TYR A 49 -14.37 -14.91 -9.57
C TYR A 49 -15.50 -14.44 -8.66
N ILE A 50 -16.56 -15.23 -8.59
CA ILE A 50 -17.72 -15.01 -7.73
C ILE A 50 -18.06 -16.29 -6.96
N GLN A 51 -18.48 -16.15 -5.71
CA GLN A 51 -19.01 -17.26 -4.90
C GLN A 51 -20.01 -16.76 -3.85
N SER A 52 -20.83 -17.68 -3.30
CA SER A 52 -21.69 -17.38 -2.16
C SER A 52 -20.89 -17.17 -0.89
N VAL A 53 -21.31 -16.21 -0.05
CA VAL A 53 -20.75 -16.01 1.30
C VAL A 53 -21.05 -17.18 2.23
N ASP A 54 -22.04 -18.03 1.94
CA ASP A 54 -22.33 -19.25 2.70
C ASP A 54 -21.37 -20.40 2.36
N GLY A 55 -20.46 -20.19 1.40
CA GLY A 55 -19.51 -21.19 0.91
C GLY A 55 -19.99 -21.88 -0.37
N GLY A 56 -19.23 -22.86 -0.83
CA GLY A 56 -19.49 -23.58 -2.07
C GLY A 56 -18.44 -23.31 -3.15
N ASP A 57 -18.67 -23.82 -4.36
CA ASP A 57 -17.72 -23.70 -5.46
C ASP A 57 -17.68 -22.26 -5.99
N ARG A 58 -16.48 -21.73 -6.18
CA ARG A 58 -16.26 -20.46 -6.88
C ARG A 58 -16.44 -20.62 -8.38
N ARG A 59 -17.07 -19.63 -9.03
CA ARG A 59 -17.25 -19.57 -10.48
C ARG A 59 -16.38 -18.46 -11.06
N ARG A 60 -15.63 -18.77 -12.11
CA ARG A 60 -14.92 -17.75 -12.89
C ARG A 60 -15.91 -16.99 -13.77
N VAL A 61 -15.86 -15.67 -13.75
CA VAL A 61 -16.72 -14.75 -14.50
C VAL A 61 -16.05 -14.31 -15.79
N SER A 62 -14.74 -13.96 -15.74
CA SER A 62 -14.00 -13.44 -16.89
C SER A 62 -13.06 -14.50 -17.52
N ASP A 63 -12.71 -14.31 -18.78
CA ASP A 63 -11.74 -15.12 -19.54
C ASP A 63 -10.84 -14.21 -20.42
N GLY A 64 -10.31 -13.17 -19.80
CA GLY A 64 -9.42 -12.20 -20.46
C GLY A 64 -9.95 -10.78 -20.51
N GLU A 65 -11.18 -10.54 -20.06
CA GLU A 65 -11.84 -9.22 -20.10
C GLU A 65 -11.26 -8.25 -19.06
N VAL A 66 -10.81 -8.78 -17.92
CA VAL A 66 -10.20 -7.96 -16.85
C VAL A 66 -8.67 -7.83 -17.03
N PRO A 67 -8.05 -6.77 -16.49
CA PRO A 67 -6.61 -6.58 -16.55
C PRO A 67 -5.83 -7.73 -15.93
N ARG A 68 -4.59 -7.95 -16.39
CA ARG A 68 -3.67 -8.90 -15.76
C ARG A 68 -3.18 -8.42 -14.40
N ASP A 69 -3.14 -7.11 -14.23
CA ASP A 69 -2.88 -6.46 -12.96
C ASP A 69 -4.20 -6.24 -12.22
N ALA A 70 -4.23 -6.59 -10.93
CA ALA A 70 -5.33 -6.33 -10.02
C ALA A 70 -4.99 -5.14 -9.10
N GLY A 71 -4.50 -4.03 -9.69
CA GLY A 71 -4.04 -2.86 -8.93
C GLY A 71 -5.18 -2.04 -8.30
N TRP A 72 -6.40 -2.18 -8.81
CA TRP A 72 -7.55 -1.37 -8.41
C TRP A 72 -8.72 -2.22 -7.91
N HIS A 73 -9.52 -1.65 -7.01
CA HIS A 73 -10.66 -2.33 -6.38
C HIS A 73 -11.81 -2.59 -7.36
N LEU A 74 -12.76 -3.41 -6.91
CA LEU A 74 -14.00 -3.76 -7.58
C LEU A 74 -15.17 -3.06 -6.90
N GLY A 75 -16.27 -2.85 -7.65
CA GLY A 75 -17.52 -2.35 -7.09
C GLY A 75 -18.73 -3.02 -7.74
N TRP A 76 -19.82 -3.19 -7.02
CA TRP A 76 -21.08 -3.67 -7.58
C TRP A 76 -21.97 -2.50 -8.04
N LEU A 77 -22.29 -2.45 -9.33
CA LEU A 77 -23.23 -1.46 -9.88
C LEU A 77 -24.67 -1.83 -9.57
N ASP A 78 -24.97 -3.11 -9.56
CA ASP A 78 -26.26 -3.69 -9.19
C ASP A 78 -26.09 -5.18 -8.78
N SER A 79 -27.17 -5.96 -8.71
CA SER A 79 -27.11 -7.37 -8.33
C SER A 79 -26.39 -8.30 -9.31
N SER A 80 -26.09 -7.86 -10.55
CA SER A 80 -25.52 -8.69 -11.62
C SER A 80 -24.32 -8.07 -12.32
N THR A 81 -24.02 -6.81 -12.06
CA THR A 81 -23.01 -6.04 -12.78
C THR A 81 -21.93 -5.55 -11.84
N VAL A 82 -20.67 -5.84 -12.16
CA VAL A 82 -19.49 -5.44 -11.39
C VAL A 82 -18.68 -4.42 -12.19
N LEU A 83 -18.22 -3.38 -11.50
CA LEU A 83 -17.27 -2.39 -12.01
C LEU A 83 -15.84 -2.86 -11.78
N PHE A 84 -14.98 -2.65 -12.76
CA PHE A 84 -13.53 -2.75 -12.62
C PHE A 84 -12.84 -1.60 -13.34
N HIS A 85 -11.59 -1.34 -12.95
CA HIS A 85 -10.73 -0.35 -13.59
C HIS A 85 -9.89 -1.02 -14.67
N ARG A 86 -9.69 -0.34 -15.79
CA ARG A 86 -8.87 -0.82 -16.91
C ARG A 86 -7.92 0.27 -17.38
N ASP A 87 -6.64 -0.01 -17.33
CA ASP A 87 -5.56 0.78 -17.88
C ASP A 87 -4.85 0.06 -19.05
N GLU A 88 -3.89 0.71 -19.70
CA GLU A 88 -3.06 0.11 -20.73
C GLU A 88 -1.61 -0.09 -20.23
N GLY A 89 -1.30 -1.34 -19.83
CA GLY A 89 0.07 -1.74 -19.47
C GLY A 89 0.63 -1.07 -18.21
N GLY A 90 -0.24 -0.71 -17.27
CA GLY A 90 0.12 -0.12 -15.99
C GLY A 90 0.36 1.39 -16.02
N ASP A 91 -0.20 2.11 -17.01
CA ASP A 91 -0.09 3.57 -17.12
C ASP A 91 -1.04 4.34 -16.18
N GLU A 92 -1.87 3.62 -15.43
CA GLU A 92 -2.86 4.15 -14.48
C GLU A 92 -3.86 5.15 -15.07
N GLN A 93 -3.92 5.27 -16.41
CA GLN A 93 -4.97 6.04 -17.09
C GLN A 93 -6.22 5.17 -17.16
N ASN A 94 -6.92 5.07 -16.04
CA ASN A 94 -7.99 4.10 -15.87
C ASN A 94 -9.29 4.54 -16.54
N ASP A 95 -9.89 3.60 -17.29
CA ASP A 95 -11.31 3.60 -17.64
C ASP A 95 -12.10 2.84 -16.57
N LEU A 96 -13.37 3.22 -16.39
CA LEU A 96 -14.32 2.46 -15.59
C LEU A 96 -15.17 1.57 -16.50
N VAL A 97 -15.08 0.26 -16.28
CA VAL A 97 -15.69 -0.77 -17.12
C VAL A 97 -16.61 -1.65 -16.30
N ALA A 98 -17.83 -1.85 -16.79
CA ALA A 98 -18.79 -2.78 -16.23
C ALA A 98 -18.62 -4.18 -16.83
N ILE A 99 -18.85 -5.23 -16.05
CA ILE A 99 -18.95 -6.63 -16.51
C ILE A 99 -20.19 -7.28 -15.91
N ASP A 100 -21.03 -7.89 -16.76
CA ASP A 100 -22.16 -8.71 -16.31
C ASP A 100 -21.64 -10.05 -15.79
N VAL A 101 -21.90 -10.37 -14.53
CA VAL A 101 -21.34 -11.57 -13.91
C VAL A 101 -21.94 -12.88 -14.42
N GLU A 102 -23.07 -12.85 -15.11
CA GLU A 102 -23.72 -14.06 -15.67
C GLU A 102 -23.26 -14.36 -17.09
N THR A 103 -23.06 -13.32 -17.92
CA THR A 103 -22.67 -13.47 -19.33
C THR A 103 -21.19 -13.25 -19.61
N GLY A 104 -20.49 -12.45 -18.77
CA GLY A 104 -19.12 -12.00 -19.00
C GLY A 104 -19.02 -10.83 -19.98
N ASP A 105 -20.16 -10.28 -20.47
CA ASP A 105 -20.17 -9.14 -21.39
C ASP A 105 -19.67 -7.87 -20.68
N THR A 106 -18.87 -7.05 -21.36
CA THR A 106 -18.31 -5.81 -20.81
C THR A 106 -18.80 -4.57 -21.54
N GLU A 107 -18.94 -3.46 -20.78
CA GLU A 107 -19.26 -2.12 -21.27
C GLU A 107 -18.38 -1.08 -20.62
N THR A 108 -17.76 -0.19 -21.40
CA THR A 108 -17.02 0.97 -20.85
C THR A 108 -18.01 2.08 -20.50
N LEU A 109 -18.06 2.45 -19.23
CA LEU A 109 -18.96 3.49 -18.72
C LEU A 109 -18.32 4.88 -18.74
N VAL A 110 -17.08 4.98 -18.31
CA VAL A 110 -16.32 6.23 -18.19
C VAL A 110 -14.94 6.02 -18.78
N ALA A 111 -14.54 6.89 -19.70
CA ALA A 111 -13.23 6.91 -20.35
C ALA A 111 -12.81 8.37 -20.57
N PRO A 112 -12.23 9.05 -19.57
CA PRO A 112 -11.81 10.44 -19.67
C PRO A 112 -10.44 10.58 -20.34
N ASP A 113 -10.08 11.79 -20.75
CA ASP A 113 -8.69 12.14 -21.02
C ASP A 113 -7.95 12.31 -19.66
N GLY A 114 -7.47 11.22 -19.06
CA GLY A 114 -6.86 11.17 -17.75
C GLY A 114 -7.33 9.96 -16.94
N GLN A 115 -7.08 9.98 -15.64
CA GLN A 115 -7.45 8.91 -14.74
C GLN A 115 -8.93 8.99 -14.32
N ALA A 116 -9.63 7.85 -14.24
CA ALA A 116 -10.88 7.70 -13.53
C ALA A 116 -10.72 6.66 -12.42
N LEU A 117 -10.95 7.06 -11.17
CA LEU A 117 -10.93 6.18 -9.99
C LEU A 117 -12.32 6.16 -9.36
N CYS A 118 -13.00 5.02 -9.37
CA CYS A 118 -14.26 4.88 -8.64
C CYS A 118 -13.97 5.03 -7.15
N PHE A 119 -14.70 5.92 -6.47
CA PHE A 119 -14.59 6.04 -5.03
C PHE A 119 -15.73 5.31 -4.32
N ASP A 120 -16.96 5.44 -4.83
CA ASP A 120 -18.09 4.75 -4.24
C ASP A 120 -19.28 4.62 -5.23
N ILE A 121 -20.22 3.76 -4.91
CA ILE A 121 -21.36 3.41 -5.76
C ILE A 121 -22.65 3.43 -4.94
N ALA A 122 -23.68 4.13 -5.43
CA ALA A 122 -25.08 3.94 -5.05
C ALA A 122 -25.69 2.88 -6.00
N PRO A 123 -25.83 1.61 -5.58
CA PRO A 123 -26.16 0.52 -6.49
C PRO A 123 -27.51 0.73 -7.22
N GLY A 124 -27.49 0.61 -8.54
CA GLY A 124 -28.64 0.82 -9.40
C GLY A 124 -28.94 2.28 -9.76
N GLU A 125 -28.23 3.25 -9.18
CA GLU A 125 -28.49 4.68 -9.39
C GLU A 125 -27.31 5.39 -10.06
N PHE A 126 -26.16 5.47 -9.39
CA PHE A 126 -24.98 6.17 -9.89
C PHE A 126 -23.69 5.69 -9.22
N LEU A 127 -22.56 6.08 -9.78
CA LEU A 127 -21.26 5.98 -9.16
C LEU A 127 -20.60 7.36 -9.02
N VAL A 128 -19.73 7.49 -8.00
CA VAL A 128 -18.90 8.67 -7.77
C VAL A 128 -17.45 8.28 -8.02
N TYR A 129 -16.76 9.09 -8.82
CA TYR A 129 -15.37 8.84 -9.16
C TYR A 129 -14.52 10.12 -9.13
N GLY A 130 -13.24 9.95 -8.84
CA GLY A 130 -12.24 10.99 -9.01
C GLY A 130 -11.69 10.98 -10.43
N SER A 131 -11.44 12.17 -11.00
CA SER A 131 -10.74 12.30 -12.28
C SER A 131 -9.91 13.57 -12.31
N ASP A 132 -8.73 13.48 -12.92
CA ASP A 132 -7.80 14.59 -13.17
C ASP A 132 -7.88 15.15 -14.60
N ALA A 133 -8.87 14.73 -15.39
CA ALA A 133 -9.14 15.26 -16.73
C ALA A 133 -9.36 16.79 -16.76
N GLY A 134 -9.67 17.40 -15.62
CA GLY A 134 -9.83 18.85 -15.43
C GLY A 134 -8.64 19.55 -14.78
N GLU A 135 -7.41 19.07 -14.97
CA GLU A 135 -6.14 19.58 -14.42
C GLU A 135 -5.85 19.17 -12.95
N GLN A 136 -6.88 18.87 -12.14
CA GLN A 136 -6.72 18.34 -10.78
C GLN A 136 -7.80 17.29 -10.48
N MET A 137 -7.46 16.34 -9.60
CA MET A 137 -8.37 15.29 -9.14
C MET A 137 -9.58 15.90 -8.43
N ASN A 138 -10.74 15.80 -9.07
CA ASN A 138 -12.02 16.30 -8.56
C ASN A 138 -13.09 15.21 -8.67
N LEU A 139 -14.22 15.37 -7.95
CA LEU A 139 -15.32 14.44 -7.96
C LEU A 139 -16.25 14.63 -9.15
N TYR A 140 -16.67 13.50 -9.71
CA TYR A 140 -17.67 13.37 -10.74
C TYR A 140 -18.69 12.30 -10.34
N ARG A 141 -19.94 12.50 -10.73
CA ARG A 141 -21.02 11.51 -10.67
C ARG A 141 -21.33 11.01 -12.08
N TYR A 142 -21.43 9.69 -12.25
CA TYR A 142 -21.94 9.05 -13.45
C TYR A 142 -23.26 8.37 -13.14
N ASP A 143 -24.33 8.77 -13.79
CA ASP A 143 -25.68 8.27 -13.62
C ASP A 143 -25.89 7.01 -14.47
N LEU A 144 -26.23 5.88 -13.85
CA LEU A 144 -26.30 4.57 -14.51
C LEU A 144 -27.50 4.45 -15.48
N GLU A 145 -28.62 5.15 -15.22
CA GLU A 145 -29.80 5.10 -16.09
C GLU A 145 -29.59 5.92 -17.38
N THR A 146 -29.00 7.10 -17.24
CA THR A 146 -28.91 8.06 -18.36
C THR A 146 -27.56 8.09 -19.05
N GLY A 147 -26.52 7.49 -18.46
CA GLY A 147 -25.13 7.54 -18.93
C GLY A 147 -24.52 8.95 -18.89
N ARG A 148 -25.01 9.84 -18.05
CA ARG A 148 -24.55 11.23 -17.96
C ARG A 148 -23.56 11.41 -16.83
N THR A 149 -22.47 12.10 -17.15
CA THR A 149 -21.50 12.58 -16.17
C THR A 149 -21.82 14.00 -15.73
N ARG A 150 -21.66 14.25 -14.42
CA ARG A 150 -21.70 15.58 -13.80
C ARG A 150 -20.51 15.78 -12.89
N GLN A 151 -19.81 16.89 -12.99
CA GLN A 151 -18.78 17.28 -12.04
C GLN A 151 -19.43 17.81 -10.75
N LEU A 152 -19.04 17.26 -9.59
CA LEU A 152 -19.55 17.63 -8.27
C LEU A 152 -18.71 18.70 -7.60
N THR A 153 -17.37 18.65 -7.75
CA THR A 153 -16.45 19.58 -7.08
C THR A 153 -15.52 20.29 -8.06
N ARG A 154 -14.94 21.42 -7.64
CA ARG A 154 -13.97 22.21 -8.40
C ARG A 154 -12.91 22.80 -7.46
N HIS A 155 -12.13 21.91 -6.86
CA HIS A 155 -11.05 22.27 -5.98
C HIS A 155 -9.74 22.45 -6.76
N ASP A 156 -8.89 23.35 -6.29
CA ASP A 156 -7.52 23.53 -6.81
C ASP A 156 -6.58 22.43 -6.27
N ARG A 157 -6.96 21.79 -5.15
CA ARG A 157 -6.23 20.67 -4.54
C ARG A 157 -6.99 19.37 -4.73
N PRO A 158 -6.29 18.20 -4.70
CA PRO A 158 -6.90 16.93 -5.05
C PRO A 158 -7.93 16.46 -4.02
N VAL A 159 -9.00 15.86 -4.51
CA VAL A 159 -9.89 15.01 -3.74
C VAL A 159 -9.30 13.60 -3.68
N TRP A 160 -9.24 12.99 -2.49
CA TRP A 160 -8.53 11.75 -2.26
C TRP A 160 -9.42 10.52 -2.12
N SER A 161 -10.62 10.68 -1.59
CA SER A 161 -11.61 9.62 -1.41
C SER A 161 -12.99 10.22 -1.27
N ALA A 162 -14.04 9.44 -1.49
CA ALA A 162 -15.42 9.86 -1.28
C ALA A 162 -16.31 8.67 -0.91
N GLN A 163 -17.42 8.95 -0.23
CA GLN A 163 -18.43 7.98 0.18
C GLN A 163 -19.82 8.55 0.04
N VAL A 164 -20.69 7.78 -0.58
CA VAL A 164 -22.11 8.12 -0.80
C VAL A 164 -22.92 7.72 0.44
N ASP A 165 -23.84 8.56 0.87
CA ASP A 165 -24.73 8.20 1.97
C ASP A 165 -25.77 7.14 1.53
N PRO A 166 -26.37 6.41 2.49
CA PRO A 166 -27.27 5.29 2.17
C PRO A 166 -28.50 5.66 1.33
N ASP A 167 -28.92 6.91 1.37
CA ASP A 167 -30.08 7.42 0.61
C ASP A 167 -29.68 7.96 -0.78
N GLY A 168 -28.37 7.99 -1.11
CA GLY A 168 -27.83 8.54 -2.37
C GLY A 168 -28.00 10.05 -2.52
N GLU A 169 -28.21 10.78 -1.41
CA GLU A 169 -28.46 12.21 -1.43
C GLU A 169 -27.20 13.05 -1.25
N ARG A 170 -26.18 12.52 -0.51
CA ARG A 170 -24.95 13.24 -0.17
C ARG A 170 -23.71 12.40 -0.41
N VAL A 171 -22.59 13.09 -0.62
CA VAL A 171 -21.25 12.52 -0.76
C VAL A 171 -20.33 13.18 0.25
N ALA A 172 -19.77 12.38 1.18
CA ALA A 172 -18.67 12.80 2.04
C ALA A 172 -17.34 12.55 1.31
N TYR A 173 -16.39 13.47 1.40
CA TYR A 173 -15.11 13.34 0.70
C TYR A 173 -13.98 14.09 1.42
N VAL A 174 -12.73 13.79 1.05
CA VAL A 174 -11.53 14.39 1.64
C VAL A 174 -10.90 15.37 0.66
N CYS A 175 -10.67 16.60 1.12
CA CYS A 175 -9.95 17.63 0.38
C CYS A 175 -9.19 18.53 1.36
N ASN A 176 -8.24 19.32 0.84
CA ASN A 176 -7.57 20.39 1.60
C ASN A 176 -7.86 21.74 0.95
N GLU A 177 -8.59 22.61 1.64
CA GLU A 177 -8.83 24.00 1.24
C GLU A 177 -8.12 25.01 2.17
N ALA A 178 -7.37 24.51 3.19
CA ALA A 178 -6.62 25.34 4.11
C ALA A 178 -5.26 25.79 3.53
N ASP A 179 -4.67 26.86 4.08
CA ASP A 179 -3.32 27.29 3.73
C ASP A 179 -2.25 26.26 4.16
N ASP A 180 -2.52 25.51 5.23
CA ASP A 180 -1.64 24.45 5.70
C ASP A 180 -1.71 23.25 4.76
N LEU A 181 -0.57 22.86 4.18
CA LEU A 181 -0.49 21.75 3.23
C LEU A 181 -0.70 20.38 3.88
N ASP A 182 -0.48 20.26 5.17
CA ASP A 182 -0.71 19.02 5.93
C ASP A 182 -2.17 18.78 6.26
N ASN A 183 -3.01 19.81 6.14
CA ASN A 183 -4.43 19.73 6.46
C ASN A 183 -5.19 18.87 5.45
N ARG A 184 -6.09 18.03 5.94
CA ARG A 184 -7.11 17.32 5.15
C ARG A 184 -8.40 17.26 5.94
N ASP A 185 -9.44 17.87 5.40
CA ASP A 185 -10.75 17.92 6.03
C ASP A 185 -11.75 17.02 5.31
N THR A 186 -12.74 16.56 6.07
CA THR A 186 -13.94 15.94 5.50
C THR A 186 -14.95 17.01 5.10
N TYR A 187 -15.34 16.98 3.83
CA TYR A 187 -16.39 17.81 3.24
C TYR A 187 -17.59 16.96 2.90
N VAL A 188 -18.76 17.59 2.81
CA VAL A 188 -19.99 16.98 2.30
C VAL A 188 -20.58 17.86 1.21
N VAL A 189 -21.03 17.24 0.13
CA VAL A 189 -21.73 17.88 -0.99
C VAL A 189 -22.99 17.08 -1.34
N ASP A 190 -24.05 17.75 -1.84
CA ASP A 190 -25.20 17.05 -2.38
C ASP A 190 -24.79 16.19 -3.59
N ALA A 191 -25.31 14.96 -3.70
CA ALA A 191 -25.00 14.06 -4.81
C ALA A 191 -25.43 14.63 -6.18
N ASP A 192 -26.35 15.61 -6.18
CA ASP A 192 -26.73 16.39 -7.36
C ASP A 192 -25.87 17.63 -7.61
N GLY A 193 -24.84 17.84 -6.79
CA GLY A 193 -23.95 19.01 -6.83
C GLY A 193 -24.50 20.21 -6.09
N GLY A 194 -23.62 21.09 -5.68
CA GLY A 194 -23.95 22.29 -4.88
C GLY A 194 -22.68 22.88 -4.28
N GLU A 195 -22.82 23.77 -3.29
CA GLU A 195 -21.70 24.26 -2.50
C GLU A 195 -21.33 23.19 -1.45
N PRO A 196 -20.10 22.71 -1.42
CA PRO A 196 -19.63 21.82 -0.37
C PRO A 196 -19.59 22.48 1.00
N SER A 197 -19.79 21.71 2.06
CA SER A 197 -19.61 22.14 3.44
C SER A 197 -18.52 21.33 4.14
N CYS A 198 -17.59 22.00 4.81
CA CYS A 198 -16.60 21.36 5.69
C CYS A 198 -17.27 20.96 7.01
N LEU A 199 -16.93 19.78 7.54
CA LEU A 199 -17.46 19.32 8.83
C LEU A 199 -16.74 19.97 10.04
N GLU A 200 -15.66 20.72 9.81
CA GLU A 200 -14.86 21.38 10.87
C GLU A 200 -14.49 20.45 12.03
N VAL A 201 -14.10 19.20 11.71
CA VAL A 201 -13.62 18.22 12.69
C VAL A 201 -12.11 18.31 12.79
N GLY A 202 -11.58 18.27 14.03
CA GLY A 202 -10.14 18.29 14.27
C GLY A 202 -9.56 19.70 14.38
N GLU A 203 -8.29 19.84 14.03
CA GLU A 203 -7.49 21.07 14.07
C GLU A 203 -6.78 21.26 12.73
N THR A 204 -6.51 22.48 12.32
CA THR A 204 -5.74 22.78 11.11
C THR A 204 -4.38 22.06 11.13
N GLY A 205 -3.99 21.44 10.02
CA GLY A 205 -2.80 20.60 9.88
C GLY A 205 -3.01 19.15 10.31
N ALA A 206 -4.25 18.75 10.66
CA ALA A 206 -4.63 17.37 10.89
C ALA A 206 -5.34 16.76 9.69
N GLU A 207 -5.45 15.44 9.69
CA GLU A 207 -6.21 14.70 8.68
C GLU A 207 -7.49 14.11 9.28
N CYS A 208 -8.64 14.42 8.66
CA CYS A 208 -9.95 13.85 9.00
C CYS A 208 -10.50 13.10 7.79
N HIS A 209 -10.77 11.80 7.94
CA HIS A 209 -11.21 10.91 6.88
C HIS A 209 -12.56 10.27 7.17
N PRO A 210 -13.56 10.34 6.25
CA PRO A 210 -14.81 9.59 6.34
C PRO A 210 -14.55 8.11 5.98
N HIS A 211 -15.29 7.19 6.63
CA HIS A 211 -15.15 5.76 6.41
C HIS A 211 -16.44 5.07 6.00
N ASP A 212 -17.55 5.35 6.69
CA ASP A 212 -18.84 4.73 6.41
C ASP A 212 -19.99 5.53 7.00
N TRP A 213 -21.18 5.38 6.44
CA TRP A 213 -22.37 6.02 6.93
C TRP A 213 -23.23 5.07 7.77
N PHE A 214 -23.86 5.60 8.81
CA PHE A 214 -24.93 4.90 9.49
C PHE A 214 -26.17 4.81 8.59
N SER A 215 -26.92 3.72 8.73
CA SER A 215 -28.07 3.40 7.87
C SER A 215 -29.16 4.47 7.76
N GLY A 216 -29.20 5.40 8.70
CA GLY A 216 -30.13 6.56 8.68
C GLY A 216 -29.60 7.78 7.93
N GLY A 217 -28.36 7.75 7.44
CA GLY A 217 -27.71 8.88 6.76
C GLY A 217 -27.41 10.09 7.64
N ASP A 218 -27.82 10.10 8.91
CA ASP A 218 -27.67 11.22 9.84
C ASP A 218 -26.38 11.19 10.66
N ARG A 219 -25.60 10.11 10.55
CA ARG A 219 -24.30 9.95 11.22
C ARG A 219 -23.25 9.38 10.28
N LEU A 220 -22.00 9.80 10.46
CA LEU A 220 -20.84 9.42 9.65
C LEU A 220 -19.73 8.89 10.55
N LEU A 221 -19.23 7.70 10.27
CA LEU A 221 -18.01 7.16 10.85
C LEU A 221 -16.82 7.86 10.24
N LEU A 222 -15.93 8.40 11.07
CA LEU A 222 -14.73 9.09 10.61
C LEU A 222 -13.53 8.76 11.51
N SER A 223 -12.34 9.11 11.04
CA SER A 223 -11.12 9.15 11.86
C SER A 223 -10.43 10.50 11.75
N ASP A 224 -9.70 10.88 12.80
CA ASP A 224 -9.01 12.16 12.93
C ASP A 224 -7.70 11.99 13.71
N ASP A 225 -6.62 12.61 13.25
CA ASP A 225 -5.30 12.51 13.86
C ASP A 225 -4.87 13.77 14.65
N SER A 226 -5.76 14.72 14.90
CA SER A 226 -5.47 15.98 15.60
C SER A 226 -4.87 15.79 17.00
N ARG A 227 -5.05 14.61 17.62
CA ARG A 227 -4.43 14.24 18.90
C ARG A 227 -3.08 13.54 18.76
N GLY A 228 -2.49 13.58 17.57
CA GLY A 228 -1.20 12.98 17.27
C GLY A 228 -1.27 11.52 16.80
N ARG A 229 -2.34 10.79 17.11
CA ARG A 229 -2.68 9.49 16.53
C ARG A 229 -4.09 9.50 16.00
N SER A 230 -4.32 8.80 14.91
CA SER A 230 -5.66 8.64 14.35
C SER A 230 -6.56 7.93 15.36
N ARG A 231 -7.73 8.49 15.57
CA ARG A 231 -8.77 7.98 16.47
C ARG A 231 -10.11 7.96 15.75
N VAL A 232 -10.93 7.00 16.11
CA VAL A 232 -12.24 6.77 15.49
C VAL A 232 -13.32 7.56 16.22
N GLY A 233 -14.22 8.18 15.46
CA GLY A 233 -15.36 8.94 15.95
C GLY A 233 -16.58 8.84 15.05
N VAL A 234 -17.72 9.25 15.58
CA VAL A 234 -19.01 9.33 14.88
C VAL A 234 -19.48 10.77 14.88
N TYR A 235 -19.59 11.37 13.70
CA TYR A 235 -20.15 12.70 13.52
C TYR A 235 -21.68 12.61 13.40
N ASP A 236 -22.41 13.40 14.18
CA ASP A 236 -23.86 13.54 14.11
C ASP A 236 -24.23 14.84 13.39
N PHE A 237 -24.90 14.74 12.24
CA PHE A 237 -25.31 15.89 11.42
C PHE A 237 -26.43 16.74 12.01
N ARG A 238 -27.16 16.24 13.01
CA ARG A 238 -28.26 17.00 13.65
C ARG A 238 -27.72 17.85 14.79
N GLU A 239 -26.71 17.32 15.49
CA GLU A 239 -26.10 17.98 16.66
C GLU A 239 -24.82 18.72 16.26
N GLU A 240 -24.27 18.46 15.08
CA GLU A 240 -23.00 19.00 14.57
C GLU A 240 -21.83 18.72 15.54
N THR A 241 -21.78 17.49 16.06
CA THR A 241 -20.78 17.08 17.07
C THR A 241 -20.20 15.70 16.73
N VAL A 242 -19.00 15.43 17.27
CA VAL A 242 -18.35 14.10 17.18
C VAL A 242 -18.40 13.40 18.52
N THR A 243 -18.88 12.16 18.54
CA THR A 243 -18.69 11.22 19.63
C THR A 243 -17.44 10.40 19.36
N TRP A 244 -16.38 10.59 20.14
CA TRP A 244 -15.14 9.84 19.98
C TRP A 244 -15.23 8.47 20.62
N LEU A 245 -14.99 7.42 19.83
CA LEU A 245 -14.99 6.03 20.28
C LEU A 245 -13.65 5.66 20.88
N SER A 246 -12.53 6.07 20.27
CA SER A 246 -11.19 5.83 20.76
C SER A 246 -10.56 7.08 21.41
N ASP A 247 -9.59 6.86 22.29
CA ASP A 247 -8.93 7.92 23.05
C ASP A 247 -7.62 8.43 22.42
N GLY A 248 -7.19 7.82 21.29
CA GLY A 248 -5.92 8.13 20.64
C GLY A 248 -4.69 7.47 21.29
N THR A 249 -4.88 6.52 22.20
CA THR A 249 -3.77 5.72 22.76
C THR A 249 -3.15 4.82 21.69
N HIS A 250 -3.98 4.29 20.81
CA HIS A 250 -3.60 3.52 19.61
C HIS A 250 -3.92 4.31 18.35
N GLU A 251 -3.25 4.00 17.28
CA GLU A 251 -3.61 4.48 15.96
C GLU A 251 -4.71 3.59 15.40
N GLU A 252 -5.88 4.17 15.17
CA GLU A 252 -7.07 3.46 14.75
C GLU A 252 -7.74 4.14 13.56
N SER A 253 -8.34 3.33 12.69
CA SER A 253 -9.09 3.79 11.52
C SER A 253 -10.43 3.06 11.44
N GLY A 254 -11.51 3.78 11.14
CA GLY A 254 -12.82 3.18 10.90
C GLY A 254 -12.80 2.25 9.69
N VAL A 255 -13.67 1.24 9.68
CA VAL A 255 -13.81 0.28 8.58
C VAL A 255 -15.23 0.24 8.06
N VAL A 256 -16.20 -0.08 8.93
CA VAL A 256 -17.61 -0.24 8.56
C VAL A 256 -18.51 -0.12 9.77
N VAL A 257 -19.75 0.30 9.53
CA VAL A 257 -20.84 0.30 10.50
C VAL A 257 -21.75 -0.89 10.23
N ALA A 258 -21.88 -1.80 11.19
CA ALA A 258 -22.81 -2.92 11.08
C ALA A 258 -24.27 -2.46 11.20
N PRO A 259 -25.25 -3.21 10.67
CA PRO A 259 -26.67 -2.85 10.72
C PRO A 259 -27.25 -2.68 12.13
N ASP A 260 -26.62 -3.27 13.14
CA ASP A 260 -26.94 -3.13 14.57
C ASP A 260 -26.17 -2.00 15.25
N GLU A 261 -25.54 -1.13 14.45
CA GLU A 261 -24.74 0.04 14.86
C GLU A 261 -23.43 -0.27 15.58
N ARG A 262 -22.96 -1.52 15.63
CA ARG A 262 -21.58 -1.82 16.01
C ARG A 262 -20.63 -1.21 14.99
N VAL A 263 -19.53 -0.64 15.48
CA VAL A 263 -18.50 -0.04 14.63
C VAL A 263 -17.29 -0.96 14.60
N VAL A 264 -16.89 -1.37 13.40
CA VAL A 264 -15.64 -2.10 13.19
C VAL A 264 -14.56 -1.10 12.80
N ALA A 265 -13.39 -1.25 13.40
CA ALA A 265 -12.20 -0.45 13.12
C ALA A 265 -10.96 -1.34 13.04
N THR A 266 -9.86 -0.78 12.57
CA THR A 266 -8.53 -1.38 12.67
C THR A 266 -7.70 -0.65 13.71
N ARG A 267 -6.82 -1.39 14.38
CA ARG A 267 -5.85 -0.87 15.36
C ARG A 267 -4.45 -1.31 14.97
N VAL A 268 -3.52 -0.34 14.94
CA VAL A 268 -2.10 -0.63 14.67
C VAL A 268 -1.34 -0.85 15.96
N ARG A 269 -0.56 -1.94 16.02
CA ARG A 269 0.41 -2.19 17.09
C ARG A 269 1.57 -3.04 16.57
N GLU A 270 2.80 -2.63 16.81
CA GLU A 270 4.01 -3.39 16.45
C GLU A 270 3.97 -3.93 15.01
N ALA A 271 3.55 -3.08 14.07
CA ALA A 271 3.36 -3.40 12.65
C ALA A 271 2.27 -4.44 12.32
N ALA A 272 1.49 -4.91 13.28
CA ALA A 272 0.24 -5.62 13.06
C ALA A 272 -0.92 -4.63 12.85
N VAL A 273 -1.93 -5.04 12.09
CA VAL A 273 -3.20 -4.31 11.91
C VAL A 273 -4.33 -5.24 12.34
N VAL A 274 -4.78 -5.05 13.57
CA VAL A 274 -5.77 -5.93 14.19
C VAL A 274 -7.18 -5.36 14.08
N PRO A 275 -8.21 -6.19 13.79
CA PRO A 275 -9.58 -5.73 13.75
C PRO A 275 -10.13 -5.58 15.16
N VAL A 276 -10.83 -4.48 15.42
CA VAL A 276 -11.52 -4.21 16.69
C VAL A 276 -12.99 -3.87 16.45
N VAL A 277 -13.84 -4.16 17.42
CA VAL A 277 -15.25 -3.80 17.39
C VAL A 277 -15.65 -3.00 18.61
N TYR A 278 -16.37 -1.90 18.38
CA TYR A 278 -17.03 -1.08 19.39
C TYR A 278 -18.49 -1.50 19.46
N GLU A 279 -18.87 -2.23 20.52
CA GLU A 279 -20.20 -2.80 20.69
C GLU A 279 -21.18 -1.81 21.34
N GLU A 280 -20.73 -1.08 22.38
CA GLU A 280 -21.52 -0.09 23.11
C GLU A 280 -20.74 1.23 23.17
N TRP A 281 -21.10 2.21 22.34
CA TRP A 281 -20.37 3.46 22.23
C TRP A 281 -21.20 4.74 22.48
N ALA A 282 -22.49 4.63 22.69
CA ALA A 282 -23.40 5.76 22.90
C ALA A 282 -23.33 6.34 24.33
N GLY A 283 -22.11 6.48 24.91
CA GLY A 283 -21.88 6.98 26.25
C GLY A 283 -21.04 8.27 26.31
N ASP A 284 -20.85 8.82 27.52
CA ASP A 284 -19.99 9.98 27.76
C ASP A 284 -18.51 9.55 27.84
N GLY A 285 -17.81 9.49 26.73
CA GLY A 285 -16.36 9.23 26.65
C GLY A 285 -15.99 8.03 25.76
N PRO A 286 -14.68 7.73 25.65
CA PRO A 286 -14.21 6.63 24.82
C PRO A 286 -14.83 5.29 25.21
N ALA A 287 -15.21 4.50 24.19
CA ALA A 287 -15.77 3.17 24.38
C ALA A 287 -14.67 2.12 24.54
N GLU A 288 -14.99 1.01 25.18
CA GLU A 288 -14.09 -0.16 25.20
C GLU A 288 -14.22 -0.94 23.89
N ALA A 289 -13.10 -1.07 23.16
CA ALA A 289 -13.05 -1.88 21.95
C ALA A 289 -12.66 -3.32 22.30
N ARG A 290 -13.36 -4.29 21.70
CA ARG A 290 -12.98 -5.70 21.72
C ARG A 290 -12.15 -6.03 20.48
N GLU A 291 -10.96 -6.59 20.64
CA GLU A 291 -10.21 -7.17 19.53
C GLU A 291 -10.88 -8.47 19.09
N LEU A 292 -10.99 -8.70 17.77
CA LEU A 292 -11.54 -9.94 17.22
C LEU A 292 -10.51 -11.08 17.40
N ASP A 293 -11.01 -12.30 17.66
CA ASP A 293 -10.14 -13.49 17.83
C ASP A 293 -9.59 -13.99 16.49
N VAL A 294 -8.53 -13.32 16.03
CA VAL A 294 -7.74 -13.68 14.85
C VAL A 294 -6.27 -13.79 15.21
N PRO A 295 -5.46 -14.61 14.49
CA PRO A 295 -4.02 -14.63 14.69
C PRO A 295 -3.42 -13.24 14.53
N GLU A 296 -2.35 -12.96 15.27
CA GLU A 296 -1.65 -11.70 15.14
C GLU A 296 -1.08 -11.55 13.72
N GLY A 297 -1.48 -10.49 13.04
CA GLY A 297 -1.17 -10.28 11.64
C GLY A 297 -1.81 -9.00 11.12
N VAL A 298 -2.30 -9.05 9.90
CA VAL A 298 -2.88 -7.88 9.22
C VAL A 298 -4.23 -8.21 8.61
N VAL A 299 -5.21 -7.39 8.94
CA VAL A 299 -6.45 -7.29 8.16
C VAL A 299 -6.16 -6.44 6.93
N GLU A 300 -6.38 -7.02 5.76
CA GLU A 300 -5.98 -6.44 4.47
C GLU A 300 -7.14 -5.66 3.83
N TYR A 301 -7.68 -4.67 4.54
CA TYR A 301 -8.64 -3.75 3.94
C TYR A 301 -7.91 -2.73 3.05
N GLY A 302 -8.44 -2.49 1.84
CA GLY A 302 -7.88 -1.53 0.89
C GLY A 302 -7.87 -0.10 1.44
N TYR A 303 -7.03 0.73 0.85
CA TYR A 303 -6.94 2.16 1.19
C TYR A 303 -8.15 2.96 0.71
N LEU A 304 -8.77 2.53 -0.39
CA LEU A 304 -10.03 3.08 -0.90
C LEU A 304 -11.21 2.23 -0.40
N PRO A 305 -12.41 2.80 -0.31
CA PRO A 305 -13.61 2.06 0.05
C PRO A 305 -13.82 0.89 -0.92
N ASP A 306 -13.88 -0.33 -0.41
CA ASP A 306 -14.07 -1.56 -1.20
C ASP A 306 -15.56 -2.00 -1.21
N GLY A 307 -16.51 -1.09 -0.95
CA GLY A 307 -17.93 -1.38 -0.81
C GLY A 307 -18.29 -2.03 0.53
N ASP A 308 -19.50 -2.58 0.61
CA ASP A 308 -20.03 -3.22 1.81
C ASP A 308 -19.13 -4.37 2.29
N ARG A 309 -18.95 -4.47 3.60
CA ARG A 309 -18.15 -5.52 4.26
C ARG A 309 -18.98 -6.41 5.17
N ILE A 310 -20.26 -6.09 5.37
CA ILE A 310 -21.16 -6.85 6.22
C ILE A 310 -22.07 -7.71 5.35
N THR A 311 -22.02 -9.03 5.55
CA THR A 311 -22.86 -9.98 4.83
C THR A 311 -24.34 -9.85 5.21
N ALA A 312 -25.24 -10.40 4.38
CA ALA A 312 -26.68 -10.44 4.65
C ALA A 312 -27.05 -10.99 6.05
N ASN A 313 -26.21 -11.85 6.60
CA ASN A 313 -26.41 -12.47 7.91
C ASN A 313 -25.65 -11.75 9.05
N GLY A 314 -25.09 -10.56 8.80
CA GLY A 314 -24.38 -9.75 9.80
C GLY A 314 -22.93 -10.16 10.06
N GLY A 315 -22.37 -11.08 9.27
CA GLY A 315 -20.95 -11.46 9.35
C GLY A 315 -20.05 -10.44 8.67
N LEU A 316 -18.86 -10.21 9.20
CA LEU A 316 -17.83 -9.33 8.65
C LEU A 316 -16.99 -10.07 7.60
N LEU A 317 -16.87 -9.53 6.39
CA LEU A 317 -15.91 -10.02 5.39
C LEU A 317 -14.49 -9.63 5.83
N LEU A 318 -13.64 -10.64 6.04
CA LEU A 318 -12.33 -10.48 6.69
C LEU A 318 -11.21 -11.07 5.82
N PRO A 319 -10.51 -10.26 5.01
CA PRO A 319 -9.25 -10.65 4.41
C PRO A 319 -8.12 -10.51 5.45
N HIS A 320 -7.37 -11.59 5.69
CA HIS A 320 -6.37 -11.60 6.75
C HIS A 320 -5.15 -12.44 6.39
N SER A 321 -3.95 -11.94 6.74
CA SER A 321 -2.70 -12.68 6.64
C SER A 321 -1.81 -12.50 7.89
N THR A 322 -0.83 -13.40 8.03
CA THR A 322 0.27 -13.28 9.00
C THR A 322 1.60 -13.44 8.26
N PRO A 323 2.75 -13.20 8.86
CA PRO A 323 4.03 -13.42 8.18
C PRO A 323 4.19 -14.85 7.62
N THR A 324 3.62 -15.87 8.30
CA THR A 324 3.72 -17.29 7.92
C THR A 324 2.48 -17.85 7.24
N ARG A 325 1.39 -17.09 7.17
CA ARG A 325 0.14 -17.53 6.55
C ARG A 325 -0.28 -16.53 5.49
N ARG A 326 -0.42 -17.00 4.27
CA ARG A 326 -0.90 -16.23 3.14
C ARG A 326 -2.33 -15.78 3.36
N SER A 327 -2.72 -14.72 2.65
CA SER A 327 -4.06 -14.12 2.77
C SER A 327 -5.16 -15.17 2.64
N THR A 328 -6.03 -15.20 3.64
CA THR A 328 -7.30 -15.92 3.67
C THR A 328 -8.45 -14.94 3.56
N LEU A 329 -9.51 -15.30 2.88
CA LEU A 329 -10.77 -14.57 2.95
C LEU A 329 -11.76 -15.34 3.81
N ALA A 330 -12.28 -14.72 4.84
CA ALA A 330 -13.22 -15.33 5.77
C ALA A 330 -14.47 -14.45 5.96
N VAL A 331 -15.54 -15.06 6.48
CA VAL A 331 -16.64 -14.35 7.12
C VAL A 331 -16.51 -14.56 8.62
N TYR A 332 -16.41 -13.49 9.36
CA TYR A 332 -16.30 -13.47 10.81
C TYR A 332 -17.68 -13.18 11.43
N ASP A 333 -18.12 -14.06 12.32
CA ASP A 333 -19.35 -13.86 13.10
C ASP A 333 -19.01 -13.04 14.36
N LEU A 334 -19.49 -11.80 14.39
CA LEU A 334 -19.21 -10.86 15.48
C LEU A 334 -19.84 -11.28 16.82
N ASP A 335 -20.92 -12.08 16.79
CA ASP A 335 -21.64 -12.56 18.00
C ASP A 335 -21.01 -13.86 18.54
N ALA A 336 -20.64 -14.78 17.66
CA ALA A 336 -20.06 -16.07 18.03
C ALA A 336 -18.55 -15.97 18.29
N ASP A 337 -17.90 -14.86 17.88
CA ASP A 337 -16.45 -14.66 17.91
C ASP A 337 -15.70 -15.80 17.21
N ASP A 338 -16.18 -16.19 16.03
CA ASP A 338 -15.70 -17.30 15.21
C ASP A 338 -15.67 -16.93 13.73
N ARG A 339 -14.89 -17.64 12.95
CA ARG A 339 -14.71 -17.34 11.53
C ARG A 339 -14.88 -18.59 10.65
N ARG A 340 -15.44 -18.35 9.48
CA ARG A 340 -15.56 -19.36 8.42
C ARG A 340 -14.81 -18.90 7.18
N THR A 341 -13.81 -19.68 6.78
CA THR A 341 -13.02 -19.37 5.58
C THR A 341 -13.84 -19.55 4.31
N LEU A 342 -13.76 -18.59 3.40
CA LEU A 342 -14.32 -18.62 2.06
C LEU A 342 -13.27 -18.98 1.00
N VAL A 343 -12.08 -18.38 1.10
CA VAL A 343 -10.97 -18.61 0.18
C VAL A 343 -9.75 -19.01 1.01
N GLU A 344 -9.38 -20.27 0.89
CA GLU A 344 -8.13 -20.79 1.44
C GLU A 344 -6.95 -20.46 0.52
N PRO A 345 -5.78 -20.10 1.06
CA PRO A 345 -4.60 -19.90 0.27
C PRO A 345 -4.06 -21.23 -0.29
N ASP A 346 -3.67 -21.21 -1.55
CA ASP A 346 -2.92 -22.33 -2.15
C ASP A 346 -1.42 -22.12 -1.88
N HIS A 347 -0.82 -22.99 -1.11
CA HIS A 347 0.60 -22.97 -0.76
C HIS A 347 1.49 -23.71 -1.78
N GLY A 348 0.90 -24.30 -2.84
CA GLY A 348 1.64 -25.06 -3.85
C GLY A 348 2.50 -26.16 -3.22
N PRO A 349 3.80 -26.22 -3.53
CA PRO A 349 4.70 -27.22 -2.97
C PRO A 349 5.24 -26.87 -1.57
N PHE A 350 4.90 -25.69 -1.02
CA PHE A 350 5.48 -25.22 0.24
C PHE A 350 4.68 -25.69 1.45
N ASP A 351 5.40 -26.06 2.49
CA ASP A 351 4.85 -26.30 3.82
C ASP A 351 4.71 -24.96 4.55
N PRO A 352 3.49 -24.49 4.85
CA PRO A 352 3.29 -23.20 5.49
C PRO A 352 3.91 -23.11 6.89
N ASP A 353 4.16 -24.22 7.58
CA ASP A 353 4.82 -24.24 8.89
C ASP A 353 6.34 -23.99 8.81
N ARG A 354 6.88 -23.85 7.59
CA ARG A 354 8.28 -23.54 7.31
C ARG A 354 8.51 -22.14 6.77
N PHE A 355 7.47 -21.34 6.61
CA PHE A 355 7.64 -19.92 6.34
C PHE A 355 8.21 -19.23 7.58
N VAL A 356 9.11 -18.26 7.33
CA VAL A 356 9.79 -17.54 8.40
C VAL A 356 8.86 -16.49 9.01
N ASP A 357 8.77 -16.49 10.33
CA ASP A 357 7.97 -15.49 11.06
C ASP A 357 8.71 -14.16 11.16
N ALA A 358 7.98 -13.11 11.50
CA ALA A 358 8.49 -11.76 11.70
C ALA A 358 8.63 -11.47 13.20
N GLU A 359 9.84 -11.20 13.65
CA GLU A 359 10.07 -10.59 14.95
C GLU A 359 9.97 -9.06 14.83
N TYR A 360 9.17 -8.41 15.70
CA TYR A 360 9.21 -6.95 15.81
C TYR A 360 10.36 -6.57 16.71
N VAL A 361 11.31 -5.80 16.15
CA VAL A 361 12.50 -5.34 16.84
C VAL A 361 12.57 -3.82 16.83
N THR A 362 13.34 -3.24 17.75
CA THR A 362 13.64 -1.81 17.75
C THR A 362 15.16 -1.59 17.79
N TYR A 363 15.59 -0.46 17.24
CA TYR A 363 16.98 0.00 17.30
C TYR A 363 17.02 1.53 17.36
N GLU A 364 18.10 2.05 17.93
CA GLU A 364 18.33 3.49 18.02
C GLU A 364 18.94 4.02 16.72
N SER A 365 18.44 5.18 16.28
CA SER A 365 19.01 5.99 15.19
C SER A 365 19.40 7.34 15.76
N ASP A 366 20.67 7.50 16.11
CA ASP A 366 21.24 8.67 16.78
C ASP A 366 22.25 9.46 15.93
N ASP A 367 22.63 8.93 14.78
CA ASP A 367 23.51 9.61 13.83
C ASP A 367 22.75 10.73 13.09
N VAL A 368 23.30 11.97 13.12
CA VAL A 368 22.84 13.06 12.27
C VAL A 368 23.72 13.13 11.03
N PRO A 369 23.18 12.90 9.83
CA PRO A 369 23.95 12.97 8.60
C PRO A 369 24.61 14.34 8.39
N PRO A 370 25.84 14.41 7.83
CA PRO A 370 26.52 15.70 7.63
C PRO A 370 25.81 16.69 6.69
N TRP A 371 24.82 16.22 5.94
CA TRP A 371 23.99 17.03 5.05
C TRP A 371 22.65 17.44 5.67
N CYS A 372 22.39 17.09 6.93
CA CYS A 372 21.27 17.57 7.72
C CYS A 372 21.77 18.63 8.71
N GLU A 373 21.04 19.76 8.82
CA GLU A 373 21.40 20.83 9.75
C GLU A 373 21.11 20.45 11.20
N ASP A 374 19.96 19.79 11.43
CA ASP A 374 19.46 19.34 12.72
C ASP A 374 18.95 17.91 12.62
N GLY A 375 18.94 17.17 13.72
CA GLY A 375 18.39 15.83 13.79
C GLY A 375 18.22 15.38 15.23
N GLU A 376 17.13 14.66 15.49
CA GLU A 376 16.85 14.04 16.78
C GLU A 376 17.07 12.53 16.69
N ALA A 377 17.69 11.96 17.72
CA ALA A 377 17.72 10.51 17.91
C ALA A 377 16.31 9.95 18.04
N ARG A 378 16.04 8.85 17.36
CA ARG A 378 14.75 8.17 17.43
C ARG A 378 14.92 6.65 17.53
N GLU A 379 14.05 6.03 18.31
CA GLU A 379 13.87 4.59 18.24
C GLU A 379 13.08 4.25 16.97
N VAL A 380 13.60 3.32 16.18
CA VAL A 380 13.00 2.84 14.92
C VAL A 380 12.52 1.41 15.12
N GLY A 381 11.25 1.15 14.81
CA GLY A 381 10.70 -0.20 14.77
C GLY A 381 11.01 -0.88 13.44
N ALA A 382 11.20 -2.19 13.45
CA ALA A 382 11.45 -2.97 12.24
C ALA A 382 10.92 -4.40 12.37
N LEU A 383 10.73 -5.07 11.24
CA LEU A 383 10.45 -6.49 11.17
C LEU A 383 11.74 -7.23 10.77
N LEU A 384 12.20 -8.13 11.64
CA LEU A 384 13.32 -9.03 11.39
C LEU A 384 12.79 -10.41 11.00
N TYR A 385 13.37 -10.99 9.94
CA TYR A 385 13.12 -12.36 9.50
C TYR A 385 14.45 -13.12 9.54
N ASP A 386 14.53 -14.06 10.49
CA ASP A 386 15.70 -14.91 10.70
C ASP A 386 15.47 -16.29 10.05
N PRO A 387 16.12 -16.60 8.91
CA PRO A 387 15.92 -17.88 8.24
C PRO A 387 16.51 -19.09 8.99
N LEU A 388 17.29 -18.87 10.05
CA LEU A 388 17.85 -19.93 10.89
C LEU A 388 16.94 -20.30 12.06
N GLU A 389 15.97 -19.45 12.40
CA GLU A 389 15.04 -19.73 13.48
C GLU A 389 14.28 -21.04 13.22
N GLY A 390 14.43 -22.01 14.13
CA GLY A 390 13.83 -23.35 13.98
C GLY A 390 14.49 -24.28 12.95
N SER A 391 15.58 -23.85 12.30
CA SER A 391 16.34 -24.67 11.34
C SER A 391 17.33 -25.60 12.07
N ALA A 392 17.40 -26.87 11.62
CA ALA A 392 18.43 -27.81 12.06
C ALA A 392 19.76 -27.67 11.27
N ALA A 393 19.83 -26.73 10.34
CA ALA A 393 20.93 -26.52 9.41
C ALA A 393 21.80 -25.32 9.81
N ASP A 394 22.25 -25.27 11.06
CA ASP A 394 23.30 -24.35 11.48
C ASP A 394 24.67 -25.01 11.15
N ASP A 395 25.25 -24.67 10.00
CA ASP A 395 26.61 -25.03 9.64
C ASP A 395 27.63 -24.00 10.20
N GLY A 396 27.15 -22.99 10.95
CA GLY A 396 27.94 -21.94 11.59
C GLY A 396 28.45 -20.87 10.63
N ALA A 397 27.98 -20.83 9.37
CA ALA A 397 28.31 -19.76 8.43
C ALA A 397 27.38 -18.56 8.66
N ALA A 398 27.96 -17.34 8.72
CA ALA A 398 27.17 -16.11 8.80
C ALA A 398 26.45 -15.86 7.47
N LEU A 399 25.17 -15.42 7.55
CA LEU A 399 24.30 -15.20 6.41
C LEU A 399 24.47 -13.79 5.82
N PRO A 400 24.30 -13.62 4.51
CA PRO A 400 24.14 -12.27 3.94
C PRO A 400 22.86 -11.62 4.45
N GLY A 401 22.88 -10.28 4.58
CA GLY A 401 21.76 -9.48 5.05
C GLY A 401 21.12 -8.63 3.95
N VAL A 402 19.82 -8.45 4.03
CA VAL A 402 19.05 -7.56 3.16
C VAL A 402 18.24 -6.60 4.01
N VAL A 403 18.41 -5.31 3.79
CA VAL A 403 17.50 -4.29 4.31
C VAL A 403 16.50 -3.96 3.21
N TRP A 404 15.23 -4.33 3.44
CA TRP A 404 14.14 -4.07 2.50
C TRP A 404 13.35 -2.83 2.92
N VAL A 405 13.56 -1.74 2.22
CA VAL A 405 12.95 -0.43 2.48
C VAL A 405 11.61 -0.34 1.77
N HIS A 406 10.53 -0.06 2.52
CA HIS A 406 9.20 0.12 1.94
C HIS A 406 9.06 1.44 1.16
N GLY A 407 8.09 1.51 0.25
CA GLY A 407 7.70 2.72 -0.46
C GLY A 407 6.78 3.63 0.36
N GLY A 408 6.10 4.52 -0.29
CA GLY A 408 5.14 5.46 0.31
C GLY A 408 5.62 6.92 0.22
N PRO A 409 6.21 7.55 1.27
CA PRO A 409 6.79 7.00 2.50
C PRO A 409 5.79 6.70 3.63
N HIS A 410 4.61 7.32 3.65
CA HIS A 410 3.61 7.28 4.72
C HIS A 410 2.80 5.97 4.74
N VAL A 411 3.49 4.85 4.60
CA VAL A 411 2.99 3.48 4.86
C VAL A 411 3.91 2.81 5.88
N GLN A 412 3.72 1.52 6.16
CA GLN A 412 4.61 0.75 7.02
C GLN A 412 4.86 -0.65 6.48
N ALA A 413 6.02 -1.22 6.80
CA ALA A 413 6.23 -2.65 6.71
C ALA A 413 5.37 -3.34 7.77
N GLN A 414 4.47 -4.22 7.34
CA GLN A 414 3.46 -4.84 8.20
C GLN A 414 3.76 -6.32 8.43
N ARG A 415 3.24 -6.87 9.54
CA ARG A 415 3.29 -8.30 9.90
C ARG A 415 2.32 -9.13 9.05
N SER A 416 2.41 -8.97 7.73
CA SER A 416 1.65 -9.69 6.71
C SER A 416 2.53 -10.67 5.96
N PHE A 417 1.93 -11.58 5.19
CA PHE A 417 2.69 -12.46 4.30
C PHE A 417 3.31 -11.66 3.15
N SER A 418 4.63 -11.63 3.09
CA SER A 418 5.35 -11.03 1.98
C SER A 418 6.03 -12.12 1.14
N PRO A 419 5.58 -12.39 -0.09
CA PRO A 419 6.21 -13.40 -0.95
C PRO A 419 7.67 -13.07 -1.25
N TYR A 420 8.05 -11.80 -1.34
CA TYR A 420 9.44 -11.36 -1.53
C TYR A 420 10.33 -11.69 -0.34
N VAL A 421 9.84 -11.42 0.87
CA VAL A 421 10.58 -11.71 2.11
C VAL A 421 10.74 -13.22 2.27
N GLN A 422 9.68 -13.99 2.07
CA GLN A 422 9.76 -15.45 2.14
C GLN A 422 10.69 -16.03 1.08
N PHE A 423 10.72 -15.45 -0.12
CA PHE A 423 11.68 -15.80 -1.16
C PHE A 423 13.14 -15.56 -0.72
N LEU A 424 13.43 -14.38 -0.15
CA LEU A 424 14.76 -14.04 0.33
C LEU A 424 15.19 -14.92 1.50
N ALA A 425 14.32 -15.10 2.49
CA ALA A 425 14.58 -15.98 3.64
C ALA A 425 14.81 -17.43 3.19
N ALA A 426 13.99 -17.94 2.27
CA ALA A 426 14.16 -19.27 1.68
C ALA A 426 15.45 -19.39 0.84
N SER A 427 16.00 -18.28 0.37
CA SER A 427 17.30 -18.21 -0.33
C SER A 427 18.48 -18.01 0.62
N GLY A 428 18.25 -17.99 1.95
CA GLY A 428 19.30 -17.90 2.98
C GLY A 428 19.73 -16.47 3.32
N TYR A 429 18.89 -15.46 3.08
CA TYR A 429 19.17 -14.09 3.46
C TYR A 429 18.44 -13.73 4.76
N ALA A 430 19.16 -13.10 5.72
CA ALA A 430 18.55 -12.36 6.80
C ALA A 430 17.83 -11.12 6.24
N VAL A 431 16.60 -10.86 6.64
CA VAL A 431 15.86 -9.71 6.10
C VAL A 431 15.40 -8.79 7.23
N LEU A 432 15.74 -7.50 7.13
CA LEU A 432 15.23 -6.43 8.01
C LEU A 432 14.34 -5.49 7.19
N ARG A 433 13.15 -5.19 7.70
CA ARG A 433 12.23 -4.21 7.11
C ARG A 433 11.99 -3.06 8.08
N PRO A 434 12.77 -1.97 8.00
CA PRO A 434 12.62 -0.84 8.91
C PRO A 434 11.35 -0.04 8.63
N ASN A 435 10.67 0.41 9.70
CA ASN A 435 9.66 1.44 9.70
C ASN A 435 10.33 2.75 10.14
N TYR A 436 11.08 3.35 9.22
CA TYR A 436 11.85 4.57 9.40
C TYR A 436 10.94 5.77 9.69
N ARG A 437 11.48 6.89 10.22
CA ARG A 437 10.68 8.12 10.36
C ARG A 437 10.02 8.48 9.04
N GLY A 438 8.76 8.88 9.07
CA GLY A 438 7.90 9.01 7.91
C GLY A 438 6.92 7.86 7.73
N SER A 439 7.18 6.68 8.33
CA SER A 439 6.24 5.55 8.29
C SER A 439 4.98 5.83 9.09
N ALA A 440 3.85 5.26 8.63
CA ALA A 440 2.60 5.23 9.37
C ALA A 440 2.66 4.30 10.60
N GLY A 441 1.65 4.36 11.47
CA GLY A 441 1.46 3.45 12.58
C GLY A 441 2.12 3.89 13.90
N ARG A 442 2.79 5.05 13.91
CA ARG A 442 3.45 5.63 15.11
C ARG A 442 2.98 7.05 15.41
N GLY A 443 1.91 7.49 14.78
CA GLY A 443 1.32 8.81 14.94
C GLY A 443 1.90 9.87 14.03
N ARG A 444 1.17 11.00 13.92
CA ARG A 444 1.44 12.10 12.99
C ARG A 444 2.83 12.70 13.14
N GLU A 445 3.31 12.93 14.37
CA GLU A 445 4.65 13.50 14.59
C GLU A 445 5.76 12.63 13.97
N PHE A 446 5.67 11.31 14.11
CA PHE A 446 6.63 10.40 13.52
C PHE A 446 6.49 10.34 11.99
N GLN A 447 5.26 10.37 11.49
CA GLN A 447 4.94 10.34 10.06
C GLN A 447 5.41 11.63 9.36
N HIS A 448 5.18 12.80 9.94
CA HIS A 448 5.58 14.08 9.37
C HIS A 448 7.07 14.44 9.63
N ALA A 449 7.80 13.63 10.39
CA ALA A 449 9.21 13.91 10.71
C ALA A 449 10.16 13.93 9.50
N ILE A 450 9.68 13.58 8.30
CA ILE A 450 10.44 13.68 7.04
C ILE A 450 10.01 14.87 6.18
N HIS A 451 8.99 15.65 6.58
CA HIS A 451 8.54 16.80 5.79
C HIS A 451 9.66 17.84 5.73
N GLY A 452 9.95 18.31 4.53
CA GLY A 452 11.08 19.20 4.26
C GLY A 452 12.47 18.53 4.33
N ASP A 453 12.55 17.19 4.48
CA ASP A 453 13.83 16.51 4.69
C ASP A 453 13.97 15.15 3.96
N TRP A 454 13.22 14.89 2.89
CA TRP A 454 13.42 13.67 2.09
C TRP A 454 14.90 13.49 1.73
N GLY A 455 15.43 12.28 1.90
CA GLY A 455 16.86 11.99 1.70
C GLY A 455 17.74 12.44 2.86
N GLY A 456 17.15 12.81 3.99
CA GLY A 456 17.81 13.28 5.20
C GLY A 456 17.84 12.26 6.33
N MET A 457 17.15 12.59 7.42
CA MET A 457 17.20 11.80 8.66
C MET A 457 16.59 10.41 8.54
N GLU A 458 15.59 10.18 7.67
CA GLU A 458 15.05 8.84 7.43
C GLU A 458 16.09 7.92 6.78
N GLN A 459 17.06 8.48 6.06
CA GLN A 459 18.16 7.69 5.51
C GLN A 459 19.14 7.28 6.60
N ALA A 460 19.33 8.07 7.65
CA ALA A 460 20.07 7.68 8.84
C ALA A 460 19.39 6.52 9.57
N ASP A 461 18.06 6.53 9.67
CA ASP A 461 17.28 5.43 10.26
C ASP A 461 17.51 4.11 9.52
N ILE A 462 17.48 4.15 8.17
CA ILE A 462 17.72 2.98 7.32
C ILE A 462 19.18 2.49 7.47
N ALA A 463 20.15 3.39 7.46
CA ALA A 463 21.56 3.04 7.65
C ALA A 463 21.83 2.47 9.05
N ALA A 464 21.20 3.02 10.10
CA ALA A 464 21.26 2.47 11.46
C ALA A 464 20.70 1.04 11.51
N GLY A 465 19.58 0.78 10.81
CA GLY A 465 19.02 -0.57 10.65
C GLY A 465 20.00 -1.53 9.96
N GLY A 466 20.70 -1.08 8.91
CA GLY A 466 21.73 -1.86 8.25
C GLY A 466 22.89 -2.22 9.19
N ARG A 467 23.40 -1.26 9.97
CA ARG A 467 24.45 -1.49 10.98
C ARG A 467 23.95 -2.42 12.09
N TRP A 468 22.71 -2.20 12.56
CA TRP A 468 22.09 -3.05 13.57
C TRP A 468 21.98 -4.50 13.10
N LEU A 469 21.64 -4.75 11.83
CA LEU A 469 21.60 -6.08 11.22
C LEU A 469 23.01 -6.69 11.12
N ALA A 470 24.01 -5.89 10.69
CA ALA A 470 25.41 -6.30 10.59
C ALA A 470 26.01 -6.75 11.92
N ASP A 471 25.56 -6.17 13.03
CA ASP A 471 26.03 -6.50 14.39
C ASP A 471 25.47 -7.83 14.94
N ARG A 472 24.61 -8.54 14.20
CA ARG A 472 24.12 -9.86 14.59
C ARG A 472 25.20 -10.91 14.34
N GLU A 473 25.50 -11.74 15.34
CA GLU A 473 26.55 -12.77 15.27
C GLU A 473 26.39 -13.76 14.09
N TRP A 474 25.15 -13.92 13.63
CA TRP A 474 24.78 -14.81 12.53
C TRP A 474 24.64 -14.12 11.18
N VAL A 475 24.93 -12.81 11.08
CA VAL A 475 24.93 -12.04 9.83
C VAL A 475 26.35 -11.66 9.44
N ASP A 476 26.66 -11.78 8.16
CA ASP A 476 27.92 -11.31 7.57
C ASP A 476 27.80 -9.84 7.19
N GLY A 477 28.30 -8.95 8.04
CA GLY A 477 28.21 -7.50 7.86
C GLY A 477 28.89 -6.98 6.59
N ASP A 478 29.81 -7.74 5.98
CA ASP A 478 30.44 -7.37 4.70
C ASP A 478 29.57 -7.75 3.48
N ARG A 479 28.47 -8.49 3.70
CA ARG A 479 27.53 -8.94 2.65
C ARG A 479 26.13 -8.40 2.90
N LEU A 480 25.99 -7.06 2.94
CA LEU A 480 24.71 -6.40 3.08
C LEU A 480 24.22 -5.81 1.76
N ALA A 481 22.94 -5.99 1.46
CA ALA A 481 22.27 -5.30 0.36
C ALA A 481 21.10 -4.44 0.85
N VAL A 482 20.88 -3.32 0.16
CA VAL A 482 19.67 -2.49 0.31
C VAL A 482 18.76 -2.68 -0.89
N ILE A 483 17.46 -2.93 -0.63
CA ILE A 483 16.44 -3.14 -1.67
C ILE A 483 15.24 -2.26 -1.36
N GLY A 484 14.67 -1.64 -2.38
CA GLY A 484 13.42 -0.91 -2.22
C GLY A 484 12.74 -0.55 -3.53
N GLY A 485 11.45 -0.25 -3.43
CA GLY A 485 10.62 0.21 -4.55
C GLY A 485 10.01 1.58 -4.29
N SER A 486 9.77 2.39 -5.34
CA SER A 486 9.19 3.73 -5.21
C SER A 486 10.05 4.62 -4.30
N PHE A 487 9.49 5.17 -3.21
CA PHE A 487 10.28 5.84 -2.18
C PHE A 487 11.37 4.93 -1.59
N GLY A 488 11.10 3.64 -1.41
CA GLY A 488 12.14 2.67 -1.03
C GLY A 488 13.24 2.53 -2.08
N GLY A 489 12.92 2.68 -3.37
CA GLY A 489 13.89 2.76 -4.46
C GLY A 489 14.71 4.05 -4.44
N PHE A 490 14.09 5.18 -4.12
CA PHE A 490 14.78 6.43 -3.77
C PHE A 490 15.76 6.21 -2.61
N SER A 491 15.30 5.56 -1.55
CA SER A 491 16.14 5.24 -0.41
C SER A 491 17.29 4.30 -0.80
N ALA A 492 17.04 3.27 -1.62
CA ALA A 492 18.11 2.38 -2.09
C ALA A 492 19.20 3.16 -2.86
N TYR A 493 18.84 4.07 -3.77
CA TYR A 493 19.80 4.94 -4.43
C TYR A 493 20.53 5.85 -3.43
N THR A 494 19.81 6.51 -2.52
CA THR A 494 20.38 7.41 -1.52
C THR A 494 21.35 6.67 -0.60
N GLN A 495 21.01 5.49 -0.13
CA GLN A 495 21.87 4.64 0.67
C GLN A 495 23.18 4.32 -0.07
N LEU A 496 23.12 3.96 -1.36
CA LEU A 496 24.30 3.61 -2.16
C LEU A 496 25.24 4.81 -2.42
N VAL A 497 24.72 6.03 -2.49
CA VAL A 497 25.54 7.22 -2.75
C VAL A 497 25.94 7.98 -1.49
N ARG A 498 25.16 7.89 -0.38
CA ARG A 498 25.43 8.61 0.87
C ARG A 498 26.10 7.75 1.94
N TYR A 499 25.93 6.42 1.90
CA TYR A 499 26.54 5.44 2.81
C TYR A 499 27.29 4.33 2.03
N PRO A 500 28.20 4.70 1.11
CA PRO A 500 28.81 3.76 0.17
C PRO A 500 29.66 2.65 0.83
N GLU A 501 30.04 2.83 2.09
CA GLU A 501 30.84 1.87 2.85
C GLU A 501 29.99 0.77 3.53
N LEU A 502 28.67 0.98 3.62
CA LEU A 502 27.78 0.06 4.34
C LEU A 502 27.27 -1.09 3.45
N TRP A 503 27.12 -0.84 2.15
CA TRP A 503 26.40 -1.73 1.26
C TRP A 503 27.34 -2.41 0.24
N ALA A 504 27.24 -3.74 0.16
CA ALA A 504 27.90 -4.51 -0.90
C ALA A 504 27.16 -4.43 -2.23
N ALA A 505 25.82 -4.31 -2.18
CA ALA A 505 24.96 -4.24 -3.35
C ALA A 505 23.65 -3.47 -3.07
N GLY A 506 22.95 -3.06 -4.13
CA GLY A 506 21.60 -2.49 -3.99
C GLY A 506 20.70 -2.83 -5.16
N ILE A 507 19.39 -2.86 -4.91
CA ILE A 507 18.36 -3.01 -5.94
C ILE A 507 17.36 -1.87 -5.79
N ALA A 508 17.25 -1.04 -6.81
CA ALA A 508 16.29 0.05 -6.87
C ALA A 508 15.21 -0.27 -7.91
N TRP A 509 13.99 -0.38 -7.41
CA TRP A 509 12.82 -0.69 -8.20
C TRP A 509 11.96 0.56 -8.34
N VAL A 510 11.59 0.97 -9.58
CA VAL A 510 10.77 2.16 -9.87
C VAL A 510 11.12 3.36 -8.95
N GLY A 511 12.43 3.55 -8.71
CA GLY A 511 12.94 4.49 -7.72
C GLY A 511 13.12 5.90 -8.29
N ILE A 512 13.09 6.88 -7.39
CA ILE A 512 13.29 8.30 -7.68
C ILE A 512 14.79 8.60 -7.61
N THR A 513 15.28 9.41 -8.55
CA THR A 513 16.71 9.78 -8.62
C THR A 513 16.94 11.28 -8.73
N ASP A 514 15.98 12.02 -9.27
CA ASP A 514 16.02 13.46 -9.55
C ASP A 514 14.69 14.06 -9.14
N LEU A 515 14.62 14.68 -7.97
CA LEU A 515 13.39 15.21 -7.39
C LEU A 515 12.79 16.38 -8.22
N PRO A 516 13.57 17.36 -8.71
CA PRO A 516 13.04 18.38 -9.61
C PRO A 516 12.40 17.80 -10.87
N ALA A 517 13.05 16.84 -11.50
CA ALA A 517 12.50 16.17 -12.68
C ALA A 517 11.25 15.34 -12.36
N LEU A 518 11.20 14.69 -11.19
CA LEU A 518 10.00 14.00 -10.74
C LEU A 518 8.82 14.96 -10.64
N TYR A 519 9.01 16.13 -10.02
CA TYR A 519 7.95 17.13 -9.88
C TYR A 519 7.41 17.59 -11.23
N GLU A 520 8.29 17.87 -12.19
CA GLU A 520 7.90 18.33 -13.53
C GLU A 520 7.12 17.26 -14.32
N GLU A 521 7.48 15.98 -14.14
CA GLU A 521 6.95 14.86 -14.93
C GLU A 521 5.78 14.12 -14.25
N SER A 522 5.47 14.40 -12.98
CA SER A 522 4.42 13.74 -12.21
C SER A 522 3.01 14.23 -12.52
N MET A 523 2.02 13.39 -12.22
CA MET A 523 0.60 13.75 -12.27
C MET A 523 0.25 14.87 -11.27
N PRO A 524 -0.80 15.68 -11.53
CA PRO A 524 -1.12 16.87 -10.72
C PRO A 524 -1.27 16.60 -9.22
N HIS A 525 -1.97 15.55 -8.84
CA HIS A 525 -2.17 15.16 -7.43
C HIS A 525 -0.88 14.68 -6.74
N TYR A 526 0.06 14.07 -7.50
CA TYR A 526 1.39 13.74 -6.97
C TYR A 526 2.25 14.97 -6.77
N ARG A 527 2.17 16.00 -7.64
CA ARG A 527 2.85 17.29 -7.42
C ARG A 527 2.41 17.95 -6.14
N SER A 528 1.08 18.02 -5.90
CA SER A 528 0.53 18.54 -4.64
C SER A 528 1.06 17.80 -3.41
N ASN A 529 1.22 16.48 -3.52
CA ASN A 529 1.78 15.66 -2.43
C ASN A 529 3.29 15.91 -2.24
N LEU A 530 4.05 16.12 -3.32
CA LEU A 530 5.47 16.47 -3.26
C LEU A 530 5.67 17.86 -2.64
N GLU A 531 4.85 18.85 -3.01
CA GLU A 531 4.87 20.17 -2.39
C GLU A 531 4.57 20.12 -0.89
N ARG A 532 3.58 19.33 -0.49
CA ARG A 532 3.28 19.07 0.92
C ARG A 532 4.49 18.54 1.67
N GLN A 533 5.21 17.59 1.08
CA GLN A 533 6.28 16.88 1.76
C GLN A 533 7.66 17.56 1.65
N MET A 534 7.91 18.36 0.62
CA MET A 534 9.23 18.96 0.36
C MET A 534 9.20 20.49 0.24
N GLY A 535 8.00 21.08 0.32
CA GLY A 535 7.79 22.50 0.05
C GLY A 535 7.88 22.84 -1.43
N ASP A 536 7.64 24.12 -1.77
CA ASP A 536 7.71 24.63 -3.13
C ASP A 536 9.09 24.40 -3.75
N PRO A 537 9.19 23.74 -4.93
CA PRO A 537 10.49 23.45 -5.57
C PRO A 537 11.26 24.69 -6.04
N GLU A 538 10.58 25.83 -6.34
CA GLU A 538 11.26 27.08 -6.71
C GLU A 538 11.89 27.75 -5.48
N GLU A 539 11.21 27.73 -4.33
CA GLU A 539 11.71 28.29 -3.08
C GLU A 539 12.79 27.40 -2.44
N ASN A 540 12.73 26.08 -2.65
CA ASN A 540 13.61 25.07 -2.04
C ASN A 540 14.52 24.36 -3.06
N GLU A 541 14.85 24.99 -4.21
CA GLU A 541 15.61 24.38 -5.31
C GLU A 541 16.91 23.70 -4.85
N SER A 542 17.65 24.33 -3.95
CA SER A 542 18.92 23.80 -3.43
C SER A 542 18.72 22.51 -2.62
N LEU A 543 17.66 22.44 -1.81
CA LEU A 543 17.31 21.24 -1.04
C LEU A 543 16.92 20.09 -1.99
N TRP A 544 16.00 20.35 -2.92
CA TRP A 544 15.55 19.35 -3.88
C TRP A 544 16.70 18.75 -4.69
N ARG A 545 17.67 19.58 -5.11
CA ARG A 545 18.85 19.11 -5.84
C ARG A 545 19.80 18.32 -4.93
N ASP A 546 20.10 18.80 -3.72
CA ASP A 546 20.98 18.09 -2.79
C ASP A 546 20.41 16.75 -2.34
N ARG A 547 19.08 16.66 -2.17
CA ARG A 547 18.40 15.43 -1.78
C ARG A 547 18.20 14.45 -2.94
N SER A 548 18.49 14.82 -4.17
CA SER A 548 18.41 13.93 -5.34
C SER A 548 19.62 12.99 -5.41
N PRO A 549 19.45 11.65 -5.39
CA PRO A 549 20.57 10.70 -5.46
C PRO A 549 21.50 10.90 -6.65
N ILE A 550 20.97 11.34 -7.79
CA ILE A 550 21.74 11.60 -9.01
C ILE A 550 22.85 12.65 -8.80
N ALA A 551 22.65 13.61 -7.91
CA ALA A 551 23.63 14.64 -7.60
C ALA A 551 24.89 14.09 -6.89
N HIS A 552 24.87 12.84 -6.44
CA HIS A 552 25.94 12.21 -5.67
C HIS A 552 26.42 10.87 -6.26
N VAL A 553 26.08 10.60 -7.52
CA VAL A 553 26.34 9.33 -8.20
C VAL A 553 27.83 8.95 -8.20
N GLU A 554 28.75 9.93 -8.17
CA GLU A 554 30.21 9.72 -8.11
C GLU A 554 30.67 9.05 -6.81
N SER A 555 29.91 9.15 -5.73
CA SER A 555 30.24 8.56 -4.42
C SER A 555 29.87 7.08 -4.34
N MET A 556 29.04 6.57 -5.25
CA MET A 556 28.58 5.20 -5.21
C MET A 556 29.73 4.21 -5.39
N ALA A 557 29.92 3.29 -4.43
CA ALA A 557 30.95 2.24 -4.51
C ALA A 557 30.36 0.90 -4.98
N ALA A 558 29.26 0.48 -4.40
CA ALA A 558 28.60 -0.80 -4.63
C ALA A 558 28.00 -0.94 -6.04
N SER A 559 27.65 -2.17 -6.40
CA SER A 559 26.87 -2.46 -7.61
C SER A 559 25.38 -2.24 -7.38
N VAL A 560 24.67 -1.73 -8.40
CA VAL A 560 23.21 -1.54 -8.34
C VAL A 560 22.50 -2.26 -9.48
N CYS A 561 21.37 -2.90 -9.17
CA CYS A 561 20.40 -3.36 -10.15
C CYS A 561 19.25 -2.35 -10.20
N ILE A 562 19.07 -1.74 -11.37
CA ILE A 562 18.04 -0.74 -11.64
C ILE A 562 16.93 -1.43 -12.43
N VAL A 563 15.71 -1.47 -11.88
CA VAL A 563 14.55 -2.09 -12.54
C VAL A 563 13.41 -1.09 -12.58
N HIS A 564 12.82 -0.85 -13.76
CA HIS A 564 11.78 0.16 -13.91
C HIS A 564 10.71 -0.25 -14.92
N GLY A 565 9.44 -0.03 -14.58
CA GLY A 565 8.32 -0.16 -15.52
C GLY A 565 8.34 1.00 -16.53
N VAL A 566 8.13 0.67 -17.81
CA VAL A 566 8.22 1.69 -18.89
C VAL A 566 7.08 2.69 -18.82
N ASN A 567 5.91 2.23 -18.35
CA ASN A 567 4.67 3.02 -18.31
C ASN A 567 4.40 3.63 -16.93
N ASP A 568 5.38 3.64 -16.02
CA ASP A 568 5.21 4.16 -14.66
C ASP A 568 4.88 5.67 -14.66
N PRO A 569 3.65 6.07 -14.26
CA PRO A 569 3.26 7.47 -14.23
C PRO A 569 3.57 8.16 -12.89
N ARG A 570 3.84 7.37 -11.83
CA ARG A 570 4.13 7.88 -10.48
C ARG A 570 5.60 8.26 -10.35
N CYS A 571 6.48 7.37 -10.80
CA CYS A 571 7.91 7.58 -10.91
C CYS A 571 8.31 7.34 -12.37
N PRO A 572 8.27 8.33 -13.25
CA PRO A 572 8.52 8.13 -14.67
C PRO A 572 9.85 7.42 -14.96
N VAL A 573 9.87 6.54 -15.95
CA VAL A 573 11.07 5.74 -16.33
C VAL A 573 12.29 6.60 -16.66
N SER A 574 12.08 7.90 -16.95
CA SER A 574 13.13 8.91 -17.10
C SER A 574 14.04 9.00 -15.87
N GLN A 575 13.52 8.76 -14.66
CA GLN A 575 14.29 8.71 -13.41
C GLN A 575 15.40 7.65 -13.49
N ALA A 576 15.05 6.43 -13.85
CA ALA A 576 16.01 5.34 -14.01
C ALA A 576 16.98 5.58 -15.18
N ARG A 577 16.52 6.15 -16.29
CA ARG A 577 17.34 6.48 -17.47
C ARG A 577 18.39 7.54 -17.14
N ARG A 578 18.01 8.62 -16.42
CA ARG A 578 18.93 9.67 -15.97
C ARG A 578 20.04 9.09 -15.09
N PHE A 579 19.70 8.24 -14.13
CA PHE A 579 20.69 7.64 -13.23
C PHE A 579 21.62 6.66 -13.96
N ARG A 580 21.09 5.83 -14.85
CA ARG A 580 21.86 4.97 -15.75
C ARG A 580 22.89 5.79 -16.55
N ASP A 581 22.44 6.87 -17.17
CA ASP A 581 23.30 7.70 -18.03
C ASP A 581 24.40 8.38 -17.18
N ALA A 582 24.07 8.85 -15.98
CA ALA A 582 25.05 9.38 -15.04
C ALA A 582 26.10 8.34 -14.62
N LEU A 583 25.70 7.07 -14.39
CA LEU A 583 26.65 5.98 -14.12
C LEU A 583 27.61 5.73 -15.30
N VAL A 584 27.09 5.76 -16.51
CA VAL A 584 27.91 5.62 -17.73
C VAL A 584 28.88 6.79 -17.88
N GLU A 585 28.46 8.02 -17.61
CA GLU A 585 29.33 9.21 -17.60
C GLU A 585 30.45 9.11 -16.55
N GLN A 586 30.21 8.45 -15.41
CA GLN A 586 31.22 8.12 -14.41
C GLN A 586 32.14 6.95 -14.83
N GLY A 587 31.96 6.40 -16.03
CA GLY A 587 32.79 5.32 -16.55
C GLY A 587 32.41 3.93 -16.02
N ARG A 588 31.24 3.76 -15.42
CA ARG A 588 30.76 2.44 -15.00
C ARG A 588 30.23 1.65 -16.18
N GLU A 589 30.55 0.38 -16.22
CA GLU A 589 30.07 -0.53 -17.27
C GLU A 589 28.74 -1.17 -16.86
N SER A 590 27.80 -1.27 -17.81
CA SER A 590 26.53 -1.96 -17.62
C SER A 590 26.68 -3.46 -17.89
N GLY A 591 25.96 -4.29 -17.15
CA GLY A 591 25.87 -5.73 -17.34
C GLY A 591 26.19 -6.55 -16.10
N LYS A 592 25.99 -7.88 -16.23
CA LYS A 592 26.14 -8.81 -15.09
C LYS A 592 27.52 -8.79 -14.43
N ASP A 593 28.57 -8.52 -15.19
CA ASP A 593 29.96 -8.38 -14.71
C ASP A 593 30.37 -6.90 -14.50
N GLY A 594 29.47 -5.96 -14.81
CA GLY A 594 29.71 -4.53 -14.70
C GLY A 594 29.39 -3.93 -13.33
N GLY A 595 29.54 -2.61 -13.23
CA GLY A 595 29.24 -1.85 -12.02
C GLY A 595 27.75 -1.63 -11.77
N PHE A 596 26.88 -1.90 -12.74
CA PHE A 596 25.42 -1.84 -12.58
C PHE A 596 24.70 -2.73 -13.61
N GLU A 597 23.49 -3.13 -13.25
CA GLU A 597 22.53 -3.78 -14.17
C GLU A 597 21.33 -2.84 -14.39
N TYR A 598 20.78 -2.83 -15.60
CA TYR A 598 19.66 -1.97 -15.96
C TYR A 598 18.62 -2.76 -16.74
N VAL A 599 17.37 -2.75 -16.25
CA VAL A 599 16.26 -3.50 -16.84
C VAL A 599 15.02 -2.61 -16.92
N GLU A 600 14.53 -2.37 -18.13
CA GLU A 600 13.20 -1.82 -18.34
C GLU A 600 12.19 -2.97 -18.51
N LEU A 601 11.08 -2.90 -17.79
CA LEU A 601 9.98 -3.84 -17.90
C LEU A 601 8.94 -3.23 -18.83
N GLY A 602 8.83 -3.76 -20.04
CA GLY A 602 7.77 -3.40 -20.98
C GLY A 602 6.41 -3.90 -20.47
N GLU A 603 5.32 -3.21 -20.79
CA GLU A 603 3.96 -3.53 -20.34
C GLU A 603 3.80 -3.57 -18.82
N GLU A 604 4.60 -2.77 -18.09
CA GLU A 604 4.52 -2.62 -16.63
C GLU A 604 4.63 -1.14 -16.24
N GLY A 605 3.82 -0.73 -15.26
CA GLY A 605 3.82 0.59 -14.65
C GLY A 605 4.60 0.62 -13.35
N HIS A 606 4.03 1.27 -12.31
CA HIS A 606 4.65 1.43 -11.00
C HIS A 606 4.79 0.11 -10.23
N GLY A 607 3.92 -0.84 -10.46
CA GLY A 607 3.94 -2.18 -9.89
C GLY A 607 3.02 -3.09 -10.68
N SER A 608 3.03 -4.40 -10.37
CA SER A 608 2.10 -5.32 -10.99
C SER A 608 1.87 -6.56 -10.14
N THR A 609 0.63 -7.00 -10.06
CA THR A 609 0.21 -8.28 -9.49
C THR A 609 0.31 -9.43 -10.50
N ASP A 610 0.58 -9.17 -11.80
CA ASP A 610 0.72 -10.20 -12.83
C ASP A 610 1.83 -11.20 -12.43
N ARG A 611 1.49 -12.49 -12.38
CA ARG A 611 2.40 -13.58 -12.00
C ARG A 611 3.65 -13.66 -12.87
N ARG A 612 3.58 -13.34 -14.17
CA ARG A 612 4.74 -13.34 -15.06
C ARG A 612 5.74 -12.26 -14.66
N GLN A 613 5.23 -11.06 -14.35
CA GLN A 613 6.07 -9.94 -13.90
C GLN A 613 6.62 -10.20 -12.50
N ARG A 614 5.80 -10.74 -11.59
CA ARG A 614 6.24 -11.17 -10.26
C ARG A 614 7.38 -12.18 -10.34
N ARG A 615 7.23 -13.22 -11.18
CA ARG A 615 8.29 -14.23 -11.38
C ARG A 615 9.57 -13.61 -11.94
N ARG A 616 9.45 -12.74 -12.95
CA ARG A 616 10.61 -12.04 -13.52
C ARG A 616 11.35 -11.22 -12.49
N ARG A 617 10.60 -10.56 -11.58
CA ARG A 617 11.19 -9.80 -10.47
C ARG A 617 11.98 -10.69 -9.51
N PHE A 618 11.44 -11.83 -9.12
CA PHE A 618 12.14 -12.78 -8.25
C PHE A 618 13.42 -13.31 -8.91
N GLU A 619 13.38 -13.63 -10.19
CA GLU A 619 14.55 -14.07 -10.95
C GLU A 619 15.63 -12.98 -11.00
N LEU A 620 15.26 -11.72 -11.28
CA LEU A 620 16.20 -10.59 -11.30
C LEU A 620 16.84 -10.34 -9.92
N ILE A 621 16.03 -10.32 -8.87
CA ILE A 621 16.52 -10.13 -7.49
C ILE A 621 17.46 -11.27 -7.11
N GLY A 622 17.04 -12.52 -7.26
CA GLY A 622 17.83 -13.70 -6.88
C GLY A 622 19.15 -13.79 -7.63
N GLU A 623 19.12 -13.68 -8.98
CA GLU A 623 20.32 -13.74 -9.79
C GLU A 623 21.31 -12.60 -9.49
N PHE A 624 20.81 -11.39 -9.19
CA PHE A 624 21.67 -10.26 -8.86
C PHE A 624 22.34 -10.45 -7.49
N LEU A 625 21.55 -10.80 -6.46
CA LEU A 625 22.10 -11.00 -5.11
C LEU A 625 23.09 -12.16 -5.05
N GLU A 626 22.80 -13.30 -5.67
CA GLU A 626 23.72 -14.47 -5.73
C GLU A 626 25.08 -14.12 -6.34
N ARG A 627 25.13 -13.17 -7.28
CA ARG A 627 26.38 -12.71 -7.89
C ARG A 627 27.14 -11.68 -7.04
N ARG A 628 26.45 -10.95 -6.17
CA ARG A 628 27.01 -9.77 -5.48
C ARG A 628 27.23 -9.97 -3.99
N LEU A 629 26.50 -10.91 -3.38
CA LEU A 629 26.64 -11.31 -1.98
C LEU A 629 27.16 -12.75 -1.84
#